data_4e8291668b03a481ab3d48794b9d4e88
#
_entry.id   4e8291668b03a481ab3d48794b9d4e88
#
_cell.length_a   1.000
_cell.length_b   1.000
_cell.length_c   1.000
_cell.angle_alpha   90.00
_cell.angle_beta   90.00
_cell.angle_gamma   90.00
#
_symmetry.space_group_name_H-M   'P 1'
#
loop_
_entity.id
_entity.type
_entity.pdbx_description
1 polymer ?
#
loop_
_entity_poly.entity_id
_entity_poly.type
_entity_poly.pdbx_seq_one_letter_code
_entity_poly.pdbx_strand_id
1 'polypeptide(L)'
;MTEQFDAIVIGAGHAGCEAALALARLSCKTALFTVSVDSIAMMPCNPNVGGTSKGHLVREIDALGGEMGKNIDRTFIQSKMLNQSKGPAVHSLRAQADKKEYSYAMRKVIEETDGVSIKQGEITDIIVEDGKVYGVKSYTGAIYPCKVVVLCTGTYLNARCITGETSVYTGPNGLQSATHLTDSLKKLGISMRRFKTGTPARMDGRTIDYSKMEPQYGDEKIVPFSFENKPEDLEREQVKCWLTYTNEETHKVIRENLDRSPLYSGYIKGTGPRYCPSIEDKVVRFADKNRHQVFIEPEGNYTNEMYVGGMSSSLPEDVQEKMYRSVPGLEHAKIVRNAYAIEYDCLDSLELLPTLELKKVKGLFSAGQANGSSGYEEAAAQGLVAGINAARKCFGKEPIIIDRSQGYVGVLIDDLVTKGTNEPYRMMTSRAEYRLLLRQDNADERLTKLGYEIGLISEERYQHFVEKEEQIKKEINRVLHTHVGNTEEVQKLLDEYESTRLVSGISLAELIRRPELSYDKLAPIDKDRPELSEEVREEVNINLKYEGYIKRQQKQVEQFHKLESKKIPSDIDYEDIKSLRLEAIQKLSDIRPKSVGQAARISGVSPSDISVLTVYLEQYYRKRVD
;
A
#
# COMPACT_ATOMS: atom_id res chain seq x y z
N MET A 1 26.02 -26.51 -15.64
CA MET A 1 24.80 -25.74 -15.97
C MET A 1 24.32 -25.12 -14.68
N THR A 2 23.95 -23.85 -14.70
CA THR A 2 23.30 -23.19 -13.56
C THR A 2 21.92 -23.82 -13.36
N GLU A 3 21.43 -23.75 -12.10
CA GLU A 3 20.10 -24.25 -11.75
C GLU A 3 19.01 -23.53 -12.53
N GLN A 4 18.01 -24.25 -13.00
CA GLN A 4 16.85 -23.73 -13.71
C GLN A 4 15.70 -23.48 -12.74
N PHE A 5 15.00 -22.37 -12.92
CA PHE A 5 13.84 -21.95 -12.13
C PHE A 5 12.60 -21.77 -13.02
N ASP A 6 11.41 -21.82 -12.42
CA ASP A 6 10.21 -21.35 -13.11
C ASP A 6 10.15 -19.82 -13.08
N ALA A 7 10.48 -19.23 -11.93
CA ALA A 7 10.42 -17.80 -11.69
C ALA A 7 11.68 -17.25 -11.01
N ILE A 8 12.06 -16.03 -11.35
CA ILE A 8 13.12 -15.30 -10.65
C ILE A 8 12.57 -13.95 -10.19
N VAL A 9 12.74 -13.65 -8.90
CA VAL A 9 12.39 -12.36 -8.29
C VAL A 9 13.68 -11.60 -8.03
N ILE A 10 13.77 -10.36 -8.50
CA ILE A 10 14.95 -9.51 -8.37
C ILE A 10 14.68 -8.40 -7.35
N GLY A 11 15.29 -8.53 -6.18
CA GLY A 11 15.12 -7.66 -5.02
C GLY A 11 14.22 -8.28 -3.96
N ALA A 12 14.70 -8.28 -2.70
CA ALA A 12 14.03 -8.88 -1.54
C ALA A 12 13.49 -7.83 -0.55
N GLY A 13 13.02 -6.69 -1.06
CA GLY A 13 12.18 -5.75 -0.31
C GLY A 13 10.75 -6.29 -0.15
N HIS A 14 9.83 -5.46 0.35
CA HIS A 14 8.44 -5.89 0.63
C HIS A 14 7.75 -6.47 -0.61
N ALA A 15 7.95 -5.88 -1.80
CA ALA A 15 7.41 -6.42 -3.05
C ALA A 15 8.00 -7.79 -3.39
N GLY A 16 9.32 -7.94 -3.26
CA GLY A 16 9.99 -9.19 -3.60
C GLY A 16 9.66 -10.33 -2.66
N CYS A 17 9.50 -10.05 -1.37
CA CYS A 17 9.07 -11.05 -0.38
C CYS A 17 7.67 -11.58 -0.72
N GLU A 18 6.70 -10.70 -0.94
CA GLU A 18 5.34 -11.11 -1.29
C GLU A 18 5.28 -11.84 -2.64
N ALA A 19 6.04 -11.38 -3.65
CA ALA A 19 6.10 -12.03 -4.95
C ALA A 19 6.70 -13.44 -4.87
N ALA A 20 7.81 -13.60 -4.14
CA ALA A 20 8.48 -14.89 -3.99
C ALA A 20 7.62 -15.90 -3.22
N LEU A 21 6.99 -15.46 -2.13
CA LEU A 21 6.07 -16.29 -1.34
C LEU A 21 4.84 -16.70 -2.16
N ALA A 22 4.24 -15.78 -2.91
CA ALA A 22 3.10 -16.09 -3.78
C ALA A 22 3.48 -17.11 -4.86
N LEU A 23 4.60 -16.92 -5.54
CA LEU A 23 5.10 -17.84 -6.57
C LEU A 23 5.33 -19.24 -6.01
N ALA A 24 6.04 -19.36 -4.88
CA ALA A 24 6.38 -20.65 -4.29
C ALA A 24 5.13 -21.37 -3.73
N ARG A 25 4.26 -20.66 -3.02
CA ARG A 25 2.99 -21.21 -2.51
C ARG A 25 2.06 -21.68 -3.63
N LEU A 26 2.21 -21.10 -4.83
CA LEU A 26 1.55 -21.55 -6.07
C LEU A 26 2.37 -22.56 -6.87
N SER A 27 3.35 -23.21 -6.23
CA SER A 27 4.15 -24.34 -6.77
C SER A 27 5.14 -23.97 -7.87
N CYS A 28 5.55 -22.70 -7.99
CA CYS A 28 6.66 -22.30 -8.86
C CYS A 28 7.99 -22.48 -8.14
N LYS A 29 8.96 -23.16 -8.78
CA LYS A 29 10.34 -23.18 -8.33
C LYS A 29 10.94 -21.80 -8.51
N THR A 30 11.17 -21.09 -7.43
CA THR A 30 11.46 -19.64 -7.41
C THR A 30 12.85 -19.34 -6.86
N ALA A 31 13.62 -18.50 -7.54
CA ALA A 31 14.81 -17.88 -6.96
C ALA A 31 14.53 -16.43 -6.57
N LEU A 32 14.91 -16.07 -5.34
CA LEU A 32 14.87 -14.69 -4.85
C LEU A 32 16.27 -14.12 -4.77
N PHE A 33 16.61 -13.21 -5.69
CA PHE A 33 17.91 -12.53 -5.71
C PHE A 33 17.87 -11.23 -4.90
N THR A 34 18.90 -11.02 -4.09
CA THR A 34 19.11 -9.79 -3.34
C THR A 34 20.57 -9.41 -3.30
N VAL A 35 20.89 -8.12 -3.23
CA VAL A 35 22.27 -7.64 -3.04
C VAL A 35 22.82 -7.98 -1.65
N SER A 36 21.95 -8.17 -0.67
CA SER A 36 22.32 -8.62 0.67
C SER A 36 21.15 -9.40 1.31
N VAL A 37 21.42 -10.61 1.77
CA VAL A 37 20.43 -11.44 2.49
C VAL A 37 20.03 -10.82 3.84
N ASP A 38 20.89 -9.99 4.42
CA ASP A 38 20.62 -9.29 5.69
C ASP A 38 19.70 -8.07 5.53
N SER A 39 19.35 -7.75 4.27
CA SER A 39 18.42 -6.66 3.93
C SER A 39 17.03 -7.12 3.46
N ILE A 40 16.72 -8.41 3.62
CA ILE A 40 15.39 -8.95 3.30
C ILE A 40 14.33 -8.24 4.14
N ALA A 41 13.28 -7.73 3.49
CA ALA A 41 12.20 -6.94 4.10
C ALA A 41 12.68 -5.78 4.98
N MET A 42 13.88 -5.22 4.71
CA MET A 42 14.41 -4.09 5.46
C MET A 42 13.50 -2.87 5.33
N MET A 43 13.35 -2.13 6.44
CA MET A 43 12.60 -0.88 6.53
C MET A 43 13.57 0.32 6.60
N PRO A 44 14.08 0.82 5.47
CA PRO A 44 15.15 1.84 5.48
C PRO A 44 14.67 3.24 5.87
N CYS A 45 13.37 3.51 5.80
CA CYS A 45 12.76 4.77 6.17
C CYS A 45 12.01 4.63 7.52
N ASN A 46 10.72 4.94 7.57
CA ASN A 46 9.94 4.89 8.81
C ASN A 46 9.78 3.45 9.35
N PRO A 47 9.71 3.30 10.68
CA PRO A 47 9.54 2.00 11.32
C PRO A 47 8.07 1.56 11.42
N ASN A 48 7.22 1.95 10.48
CA ASN A 48 5.79 1.73 10.57
C ASN A 48 5.24 0.92 9.41
N VAL A 49 4.22 0.10 9.70
CA VAL A 49 3.34 -0.54 8.72
C VAL A 49 1.91 -0.05 8.95
N GLY A 50 1.19 0.23 7.86
CA GLY A 50 -0.18 0.75 7.92
C GLY A 50 -0.25 2.28 8.02
N GLY A 51 -1.34 2.77 8.58
CA GLY A 51 -1.75 4.17 8.54
C GLY A 51 -2.86 4.44 7.53
N THR A 52 -3.27 5.69 7.41
CA THR A 52 -4.42 6.07 6.57
C THR A 52 -4.27 5.55 5.14
N SER A 53 -5.25 4.79 4.66
CA SER A 53 -5.28 4.02 3.40
C SER A 53 -4.29 2.84 3.31
N LYS A 54 -3.21 2.85 4.05
CA LYS A 54 -2.19 1.80 4.02
C LYS A 54 -2.59 0.60 4.86
N GLY A 55 -3.25 0.81 6.00
CA GLY A 55 -3.88 -0.26 6.77
C GLY A 55 -4.87 -1.07 5.94
N HIS A 56 -5.61 -0.41 5.04
CA HIS A 56 -6.50 -1.07 4.06
C HIS A 56 -5.71 -2.00 3.14
N LEU A 57 -4.58 -1.54 2.56
CA LEU A 57 -3.73 -2.37 1.71
C LEU A 57 -3.20 -3.60 2.46
N VAL A 58 -2.74 -3.44 3.71
CA VAL A 58 -2.21 -4.58 4.49
C VAL A 58 -3.29 -5.62 4.77
N ARG A 59 -4.49 -5.18 5.13
CA ARG A 59 -5.64 -6.09 5.34
C ARG A 59 -6.05 -6.79 4.04
N GLU A 60 -5.99 -6.10 2.89
CA GLU A 60 -6.26 -6.69 1.58
C GLU A 60 -5.16 -7.67 1.14
N ILE A 61 -3.89 -7.37 1.42
CA ILE A 61 -2.77 -8.31 1.21
C ILE A 61 -3.01 -9.58 2.01
N ASP A 62 -3.36 -9.46 3.28
CA ASP A 62 -3.64 -10.59 4.16
C ASP A 62 -4.85 -11.40 3.65
N ALA A 63 -5.95 -10.73 3.30
CA ALA A 63 -7.15 -11.38 2.78
C ALA A 63 -6.90 -12.18 1.49
N LEU A 64 -5.91 -11.79 0.69
CA LEU A 64 -5.46 -12.53 -0.50
C LEU A 64 -4.45 -13.65 -0.19
N GLY A 65 -3.98 -13.78 1.05
CA GLY A 65 -3.01 -14.79 1.47
C GLY A 65 -1.56 -14.33 1.47
N GLY A 66 -1.31 -12.98 1.47
CA GLY A 66 0.02 -12.41 1.65
C GLY A 66 0.53 -12.49 3.09
N GLU A 67 1.76 -12.06 3.33
CA GLU A 67 2.48 -12.27 4.59
C GLU A 67 2.65 -10.99 5.44
N MET A 68 2.57 -9.79 4.84
CA MET A 68 2.87 -8.55 5.55
C MET A 68 2.02 -8.35 6.81
N GLY A 69 0.72 -8.67 6.77
CA GLY A 69 -0.17 -8.56 7.93
C GLY A 69 0.24 -9.48 9.07
N LYS A 70 0.53 -10.74 8.76
CA LYS A 70 1.00 -11.72 9.75
C LYS A 70 2.36 -11.33 10.34
N ASN A 71 3.25 -10.83 9.48
CA ASN A 71 4.61 -10.48 9.91
C ASN A 71 4.63 -9.25 10.83
N ILE A 72 3.81 -8.23 10.55
CA ILE A 72 3.73 -7.06 11.46
C ILE A 72 3.04 -7.43 12.78
N ASP A 73 2.03 -8.29 12.77
CA ASP A 73 1.37 -8.76 14.00
C ASP A 73 2.33 -9.50 14.94
N ARG A 74 3.30 -10.23 14.40
CA ARG A 74 4.36 -10.90 15.20
C ARG A 74 5.37 -9.92 15.79
N THR A 75 5.62 -8.78 15.13
CA THR A 75 6.83 -7.96 15.35
C THR A 75 6.55 -6.50 15.69
N PHE A 76 5.28 -6.11 15.86
CA PHE A 76 4.98 -4.75 16.28
C PHE A 76 5.39 -4.50 17.74
N ILE A 77 5.75 -3.27 18.05
CA ILE A 77 6.07 -2.76 19.38
C ILE A 77 5.06 -1.70 19.85
N GLN A 78 4.23 -1.19 18.96
CA GLN A 78 3.06 -0.35 19.28
C GLN A 78 2.02 -0.53 18.17
N SER A 79 0.73 -0.59 18.55
CA SER A 79 -0.41 -0.66 17.63
C SER A 79 -1.41 0.44 17.93
N LYS A 80 -2.01 1.01 16.87
CA LYS A 80 -2.99 2.09 16.99
C LYS A 80 -3.99 2.08 15.83
N MET A 81 -5.26 2.29 16.15
CA MET A 81 -6.30 2.56 15.18
C MET A 81 -6.41 4.08 14.94
N LEU A 82 -6.10 4.53 13.74
CA LEU A 82 -6.20 5.94 13.35
C LEU A 82 -7.61 6.28 12.89
N ASN A 83 -8.00 7.55 13.04
CA ASN A 83 -9.28 8.11 12.59
C ASN A 83 -10.52 7.51 13.27
N GLN A 84 -10.42 6.97 14.48
CA GLN A 84 -11.56 6.40 15.22
C GLN A 84 -12.73 7.37 15.40
N SER A 85 -12.47 8.67 15.51
CA SER A 85 -13.49 9.71 15.59
C SER A 85 -14.23 10.00 14.28
N LYS A 86 -13.78 9.38 13.17
CA LYS A 86 -14.39 9.49 11.84
C LYS A 86 -15.16 8.21 11.52
N GLY A 87 -15.89 8.18 10.42
CA GLY A 87 -16.63 6.98 10.03
C GLY A 87 -15.72 5.79 9.61
N PRO A 88 -16.26 4.56 9.56
CA PRO A 88 -15.49 3.33 9.35
C PRO A 88 -14.74 3.29 8.01
N ALA A 89 -15.18 4.06 7.03
CA ALA A 89 -14.53 4.17 5.71
C ALA A 89 -13.06 4.67 5.75
N VAL A 90 -12.61 5.22 6.87
CA VAL A 90 -11.26 5.79 7.03
C VAL A 90 -10.56 5.30 8.29
N HIS A 91 -11.17 4.41 9.08
CA HIS A 91 -10.46 3.72 10.16
C HIS A 91 -9.24 3.02 9.56
N SER A 92 -8.09 3.16 10.18
CA SER A 92 -6.85 2.65 9.59
C SER A 92 -5.88 2.17 10.68
N LEU A 93 -5.55 0.90 10.64
CA LEU A 93 -4.53 0.32 11.50
C LEU A 93 -3.15 0.89 11.17
N ARG A 94 -2.38 1.16 12.19
CA ARG A 94 -0.96 1.50 12.13
C ARG A 94 -0.21 0.78 13.23
N ALA A 95 0.87 0.12 12.89
CA ALA A 95 1.78 -0.51 13.84
C ALA A 95 3.19 0.03 13.69
N GLN A 96 3.82 0.31 14.83
CA GLN A 96 5.26 0.53 14.94
C GLN A 96 5.93 -0.83 14.96
N ALA A 97 6.84 -1.08 14.03
CA ALA A 97 7.59 -2.34 13.96
C ALA A 97 8.89 -2.25 14.78
N ASP A 98 9.29 -3.36 15.38
CA ASP A 98 10.72 -3.62 15.60
C ASP A 98 11.32 -3.97 14.23
N LYS A 99 12.12 -3.08 13.66
CA LYS A 99 12.64 -3.23 12.30
C LYS A 99 13.49 -4.47 12.09
N LYS A 100 14.27 -4.86 13.11
CA LYS A 100 15.14 -6.04 13.02
C LYS A 100 14.34 -7.32 13.13
N GLU A 101 13.42 -7.38 14.08
CA GLU A 101 12.53 -8.52 14.23
C GLU A 101 11.64 -8.69 13.00
N TYR A 102 11.13 -7.59 12.43
CA TYR A 102 10.32 -7.63 11.21
C TYR A 102 11.09 -8.22 10.02
N SER A 103 12.32 -7.76 9.80
CA SER A 103 13.20 -8.26 8.74
C SER A 103 13.58 -9.72 8.97
N TYR A 104 13.95 -10.07 10.21
CA TYR A 104 14.32 -11.43 10.61
C TYR A 104 13.15 -12.42 10.45
N ALA A 105 11.97 -12.05 10.96
CA ALA A 105 10.78 -12.90 10.86
C ALA A 105 10.36 -13.15 9.41
N MET A 106 10.36 -12.12 8.57
CA MET A 106 10.07 -12.28 7.13
C MET A 106 11.11 -13.15 6.43
N ARG A 107 12.40 -12.96 6.71
CA ARG A 107 13.46 -13.81 6.18
C ARG A 107 13.24 -15.27 6.56
N LYS A 108 12.92 -15.54 7.82
CA LYS A 108 12.65 -16.90 8.31
C LYS A 108 11.48 -17.54 7.58
N VAL A 109 10.37 -16.81 7.37
CA VAL A 109 9.22 -17.29 6.58
C VAL A 109 9.65 -17.68 5.16
N ILE A 110 10.50 -16.87 4.51
CA ILE A 110 10.97 -17.15 3.15
C ILE A 110 11.89 -18.38 3.14
N GLU A 111 12.80 -18.51 4.11
CA GLU A 111 13.72 -19.65 4.24
C GLU A 111 12.98 -20.96 4.54
N GLU A 112 11.88 -20.91 5.27
CA GLU A 112 11.03 -22.07 5.62
C GLU A 112 9.97 -22.40 4.54
N THR A 113 9.81 -21.54 3.52
CA THR A 113 8.84 -21.78 2.45
C THR A 113 9.45 -22.68 1.37
N ASP A 114 8.87 -23.86 1.19
CA ASP A 114 9.25 -24.77 0.13
C ASP A 114 9.16 -24.12 -1.25
N GLY A 115 10.14 -24.40 -2.11
CA GLY A 115 10.18 -23.87 -3.47
C GLY A 115 10.87 -22.52 -3.63
N VAL A 116 11.30 -21.85 -2.55
CA VAL A 116 12.10 -20.63 -2.61
C VAL A 116 13.59 -20.94 -2.42
N SER A 117 14.43 -20.41 -3.32
CA SER A 117 15.90 -20.40 -3.17
C SER A 117 16.39 -18.97 -3.07
N ILE A 118 16.90 -18.56 -1.90
CA ILE A 118 17.51 -17.24 -1.73
C ILE A 118 18.92 -17.25 -2.33
N LYS A 119 19.23 -16.23 -3.14
CA LYS A 119 20.56 -16.05 -3.75
C LYS A 119 21.04 -14.61 -3.54
N GLN A 120 22.21 -14.47 -2.91
CA GLN A 120 22.85 -13.16 -2.82
C GLN A 120 23.64 -12.87 -4.10
N GLY A 121 23.31 -11.77 -4.75
CA GLY A 121 24.00 -11.29 -5.93
C GLY A 121 23.19 -10.22 -6.68
N GLU A 122 23.90 -9.40 -7.45
CA GLU A 122 23.29 -8.43 -8.35
C GLU A 122 22.96 -9.10 -9.69
N ILE A 123 21.74 -8.90 -10.18
CA ILE A 123 21.35 -9.23 -11.55
C ILE A 123 21.63 -8.01 -12.42
N THR A 124 22.36 -8.22 -13.50
CA THR A 124 22.80 -7.17 -14.42
C THR A 124 22.00 -7.12 -15.72
N ASP A 125 21.48 -8.29 -16.17
CA ASP A 125 20.78 -8.36 -17.44
C ASP A 125 19.54 -9.26 -17.37
N ILE A 126 18.52 -8.86 -18.12
CA ILE A 126 17.37 -9.70 -18.46
C ILE A 126 17.61 -10.25 -19.87
N ILE A 127 17.67 -11.57 -19.99
CA ILE A 127 17.86 -12.25 -21.28
C ILE A 127 16.48 -12.50 -21.88
N VAL A 128 16.29 -11.99 -23.10
CA VAL A 128 15.03 -12.06 -23.84
C VAL A 128 15.29 -12.72 -25.20
N GLU A 129 14.48 -13.72 -25.56
CA GLU A 129 14.47 -14.37 -26.84
C GLU A 129 13.05 -14.29 -27.43
N ASP A 130 12.92 -13.89 -28.68
CA ASP A 130 11.64 -13.73 -29.38
C ASP A 130 10.58 -12.92 -28.60
N GLY A 131 11.03 -11.87 -27.91
CA GLY A 131 10.16 -11.00 -27.10
C GLY A 131 9.66 -11.61 -25.79
N LYS A 132 10.24 -12.74 -25.36
CA LYS A 132 9.91 -13.43 -24.09
C LYS A 132 11.16 -13.57 -23.22
N VAL A 133 10.94 -13.54 -21.90
CA VAL A 133 11.99 -13.85 -20.94
C VAL A 133 12.54 -15.26 -21.19
N TYR A 134 13.85 -15.38 -21.25
CA TYR A 134 14.59 -16.64 -21.26
C TYR A 134 15.29 -16.88 -19.92
N GLY A 135 15.79 -15.84 -19.28
CA GLY A 135 16.50 -15.92 -18.02
C GLY A 135 17.09 -14.59 -17.57
N VAL A 136 17.97 -14.66 -16.58
CA VAL A 136 18.72 -13.51 -16.07
C VAL A 136 20.20 -13.81 -16.02
N LYS A 137 21.04 -12.75 -16.06
CA LYS A 137 22.48 -12.86 -15.90
C LYS A 137 22.90 -12.11 -14.63
N SER A 138 23.70 -12.75 -13.79
CA SER A 138 24.29 -12.13 -12.62
C SER A 138 25.56 -11.35 -12.95
N TYR A 139 25.98 -10.49 -12.04
CA TYR A 139 27.23 -9.72 -12.13
C TYR A 139 28.46 -10.61 -12.34
N THR A 140 28.48 -11.81 -11.78
CA THR A 140 29.54 -12.80 -11.95
C THR A 140 29.52 -13.52 -13.31
N GLY A 141 28.56 -13.20 -14.18
CA GLY A 141 28.40 -13.76 -15.51
C GLY A 141 27.57 -15.06 -15.57
N ALA A 142 27.10 -15.57 -14.44
CA ALA A 142 26.25 -16.76 -14.41
C ALA A 142 24.87 -16.47 -15.01
N ILE A 143 24.36 -17.37 -15.83
CA ILE A 143 23.03 -17.28 -16.46
C ILE A 143 22.08 -18.27 -15.76
N TYR A 144 20.92 -17.78 -15.36
CA TYR A 144 19.86 -18.56 -14.73
C TYR A 144 18.62 -18.57 -15.62
N PRO A 145 18.34 -19.68 -16.32
CA PRO A 145 17.14 -19.80 -17.14
C PRO A 145 15.86 -19.79 -16.29
N CYS A 146 14.83 -19.10 -16.78
CA CYS A 146 13.51 -19.09 -16.14
C CYS A 146 12.41 -18.73 -17.15
N LYS A 147 11.16 -18.98 -16.79
CA LYS A 147 9.98 -18.65 -17.61
C LYS A 147 9.50 -17.21 -17.39
N VAL A 148 9.61 -16.71 -16.15
CA VAL A 148 9.15 -15.38 -15.75
C VAL A 148 10.14 -14.71 -14.80
N VAL A 149 10.17 -13.38 -14.85
CA VAL A 149 10.96 -12.53 -13.95
C VAL A 149 10.04 -11.49 -13.32
N VAL A 150 10.20 -11.23 -12.02
CA VAL A 150 9.52 -10.14 -11.31
C VAL A 150 10.57 -9.14 -10.81
N LEU A 151 10.53 -7.92 -11.33
CA LEU A 151 11.41 -6.82 -10.92
C LEU A 151 10.86 -6.17 -9.63
N CYS A 152 11.63 -6.26 -8.55
CA CYS A 152 11.30 -5.70 -7.24
C CYS A 152 12.47 -4.86 -6.69
N THR A 153 13.11 -4.06 -7.56
CA THR A 153 14.39 -3.41 -7.31
C THR A 153 14.34 -2.26 -6.29
N GLY A 154 13.17 -1.84 -5.86
CA GLY A 154 12.99 -0.83 -4.82
C GLY A 154 13.68 0.50 -5.18
N THR A 155 14.46 1.03 -4.22
CA THR A 155 15.26 2.26 -4.37
C THR A 155 16.72 2.00 -4.70
N TYR A 156 17.06 0.78 -5.17
CA TYR A 156 18.47 0.38 -5.39
C TYR A 156 18.93 0.58 -6.84
N LEU A 157 17.98 0.70 -7.79
CA LEU A 157 18.31 0.76 -9.20
C LEU A 157 18.99 2.09 -9.53
N ASN A 158 20.27 2.04 -9.91
CA ASN A 158 21.12 3.20 -10.14
C ASN A 158 21.03 4.26 -9.02
N ALA A 159 21.02 3.76 -7.77
CA ALA A 159 20.75 4.56 -6.59
C ALA A 159 21.94 5.47 -6.24
N ARG A 160 21.61 6.69 -5.77
CA ARG A 160 22.57 7.70 -5.30
C ARG A 160 22.04 8.37 -4.05
N CYS A 161 22.72 8.21 -2.91
CA CYS A 161 22.44 8.93 -1.67
C CYS A 161 23.12 10.30 -1.68
N ILE A 162 22.43 11.33 -1.21
CA ILE A 162 22.84 12.73 -1.30
C ILE A 162 22.64 13.42 0.04
N THR A 163 23.71 14.08 0.54
CA THR A 163 23.69 14.89 1.76
C THR A 163 24.53 16.15 1.49
N GLY A 164 23.92 17.33 1.52
CA GLY A 164 24.55 18.58 1.15
C GLY A 164 25.20 18.51 -0.24
N GLU A 165 26.41 18.91 -0.32
CA GLU A 165 27.20 18.95 -1.55
C GLU A 165 27.80 17.59 -1.93
N THR A 166 27.52 16.52 -1.15
CA THR A 166 28.15 15.20 -1.32
C THR A 166 27.14 14.17 -1.82
N SER A 167 27.57 13.30 -2.72
CA SER A 167 26.79 12.14 -3.14
C SER A 167 27.63 10.88 -3.20
N VAL A 168 27.00 9.75 -2.87
CA VAL A 168 27.60 8.42 -2.93
C VAL A 168 26.67 7.48 -3.70
N TYR A 169 27.20 6.73 -4.65
CA TYR A 169 26.45 5.72 -5.40
C TYR A 169 26.24 4.47 -4.54
N THR A 170 25.22 4.53 -3.72
CA THR A 170 24.85 3.47 -2.78
C THR A 170 23.32 3.43 -2.63
N GLY A 171 22.79 2.29 -2.25
CA GLY A 171 21.43 2.15 -1.77
C GLY A 171 21.26 2.62 -0.31
N PRO A 172 20.07 2.47 0.26
CA PRO A 172 19.81 2.83 1.65
C PRO A 172 20.78 2.16 2.63
N ASN A 173 21.13 2.85 3.71
CA ASN A 173 22.01 2.35 4.77
C ASN A 173 23.41 1.89 4.27
N GLY A 174 23.92 2.46 3.18
CA GLY A 174 25.24 2.12 2.64
C GLY A 174 25.30 0.77 1.91
N LEU A 175 24.15 0.14 1.62
CA LEU A 175 24.11 -1.09 0.83
C LEU A 175 24.44 -0.82 -0.64
N GLN A 176 24.93 -1.85 -1.32
CA GLN A 176 25.32 -1.75 -2.73
C GLN A 176 24.14 -1.27 -3.61
N SER A 177 24.40 -0.32 -4.50
CA SER A 177 23.46 0.09 -5.55
C SER A 177 23.53 -0.89 -6.73
N ALA A 178 22.40 -1.19 -7.35
CA ALA A 178 22.32 -1.98 -8.58
C ALA A 178 22.46 -1.06 -9.80
N THR A 179 23.67 -0.96 -10.35
CA THR A 179 24.00 0.05 -11.37
C THR A 179 23.89 -0.43 -12.81
N HIS A 180 23.78 -1.75 -13.06
CA HIS A 180 23.87 -2.33 -14.39
C HIS A 180 22.50 -2.61 -15.03
N LEU A 181 21.51 -2.99 -14.25
CA LEU A 181 20.21 -3.46 -14.75
C LEU A 181 19.43 -2.39 -15.52
N THR A 182 19.58 -1.10 -15.18
CA THR A 182 18.95 0.01 -15.91
C THR A 182 19.27 0.00 -17.39
N ASP A 183 20.52 -0.26 -17.75
CA ASP A 183 20.94 -0.26 -19.16
C ASP A 183 20.39 -1.48 -19.91
N SER A 184 20.29 -2.62 -19.25
CA SER A 184 19.62 -3.81 -19.81
C SER A 184 18.14 -3.52 -20.10
N LEU A 185 17.42 -2.89 -19.15
CA LEU A 185 16.01 -2.52 -19.35
C LEU A 185 15.81 -1.50 -20.47
N LYS A 186 16.68 -0.49 -20.57
CA LYS A 186 16.67 0.48 -21.69
C LYS A 186 16.91 -0.16 -23.04
N LYS A 187 17.83 -1.14 -23.15
CA LYS A 187 18.08 -1.90 -24.38
C LYS A 187 16.86 -2.70 -24.84
N LEU A 188 16.01 -3.13 -23.91
CA LEU A 188 14.72 -3.76 -24.20
C LEU A 188 13.63 -2.76 -24.59
N GLY A 189 13.95 -1.47 -24.72
CA GLY A 189 13.03 -0.39 -25.10
C GLY A 189 12.10 0.05 -23.97
N ILE A 190 12.40 -0.30 -22.71
CA ILE A 190 11.58 0.06 -21.56
C ILE A 190 11.89 1.51 -21.16
N SER A 191 10.84 2.31 -21.02
CA SER A 191 10.95 3.71 -20.62
C SER A 191 11.23 3.82 -19.12
N MET A 192 12.26 4.62 -18.77
CA MET A 192 12.71 4.79 -17.40
C MET A 192 12.46 6.22 -16.92
N ARG A 193 12.19 6.37 -15.64
CA ARG A 193 12.07 7.64 -14.92
C ARG A 193 13.07 7.68 -13.78
N ARG A 194 13.33 8.89 -13.26
CA ARG A 194 14.16 9.08 -12.08
C ARG A 194 13.38 9.78 -10.99
N PHE A 195 13.28 9.11 -9.84
CA PHE A 195 12.58 9.64 -8.67
C PHE A 195 13.55 9.84 -7.51
N LYS A 196 13.09 10.63 -6.54
CA LYS A 196 13.81 10.79 -5.27
C LYS A 196 12.89 10.52 -4.10
N THR A 197 13.44 10.02 -3.03
CA THR A 197 12.83 10.02 -1.70
C THR A 197 13.87 10.47 -0.68
N GLY A 198 13.53 10.42 0.61
CA GLY A 198 14.48 10.79 1.66
C GLY A 198 14.09 10.16 2.99
N THR A 199 14.98 10.26 3.93
CA THR A 199 14.79 9.78 5.31
C THR A 199 15.33 10.82 6.29
N PRO A 200 14.74 10.97 7.49
CA PRO A 200 15.30 11.84 8.53
C PRO A 200 16.49 11.20 9.23
N ALA A 201 17.11 11.96 10.10
CA ALA A 201 18.18 11.47 10.97
C ALA A 201 17.67 10.41 11.98
N ARG A 202 18.60 9.61 12.48
CA ARG A 202 18.42 8.77 13.68
C ARG A 202 19.23 9.36 14.81
N MET A 203 18.63 9.37 16.01
CA MET A 203 19.24 9.94 17.19
C MET A 203 19.41 8.91 18.29
N ASP A 204 20.41 9.11 19.14
CA ASP A 204 20.58 8.31 20.36
C ASP A 204 19.53 8.72 21.38
N GLY A 205 18.54 7.85 21.60
CA GLY A 205 17.42 8.07 22.51
C GLY A 205 17.82 8.39 23.96
N ARG A 206 19.03 7.98 24.40
CA ARG A 206 19.56 8.31 25.73
C ARG A 206 19.91 9.78 25.91
N THR A 207 20.01 10.53 24.80
CA THR A 207 20.40 11.94 24.77
C THR A 207 19.23 12.90 24.48
N ILE A 208 18.01 12.35 24.38
CA ILE A 208 16.77 13.09 24.11
C ILE A 208 16.11 13.49 25.44
N ASP A 209 15.66 14.72 25.55
CA ASP A 209 14.89 15.21 26.70
C ASP A 209 13.38 15.02 26.45
N TYR A 210 12.88 13.86 26.80
CA TYR A 210 11.46 13.50 26.64
C TYR A 210 10.50 14.34 27.50
N SER A 211 10.99 15.04 28.52
CA SER A 211 10.13 15.88 29.37
C SER A 211 9.52 17.07 28.63
N LYS A 212 10.09 17.44 27.49
CA LYS A 212 9.62 18.51 26.59
C LYS A 212 8.73 18.03 25.46
N MET A 213 8.35 16.75 25.47
CA MET A 213 7.58 16.10 24.39
C MET A 213 6.29 15.51 24.93
N GLU A 214 5.30 15.40 24.06
CA GLU A 214 4.01 14.76 24.35
C GLU A 214 4.08 13.26 24.08
N PRO A 215 3.84 12.38 25.09
CA PRO A 215 3.85 10.95 24.88
C PRO A 215 2.70 10.49 24.01
N GLN A 216 2.96 9.59 23.08
CA GLN A 216 1.99 8.98 22.19
C GLN A 216 1.92 7.49 22.50
N TYR A 217 0.82 7.07 23.12
CA TYR A 217 0.57 5.68 23.50
C TYR A 217 -0.07 4.90 22.35
N GLY A 218 0.15 3.59 22.33
CA GLY A 218 -0.66 2.65 21.56
C GLY A 218 -2.06 2.52 22.15
N ASP A 219 -2.95 1.87 21.40
CA ASP A 219 -4.29 1.55 21.90
C ASP A 219 -4.21 0.39 22.90
N GLU A 220 -5.02 0.44 23.96
CA GLU A 220 -5.11 -0.68 24.93
C GLU A 220 -5.63 -1.94 24.25
N LYS A 221 -6.61 -1.78 23.37
CA LYS A 221 -7.18 -2.84 22.59
C LYS A 221 -6.42 -3.00 21.28
N ILE A 222 -5.77 -4.13 21.12
CA ILE A 222 -5.03 -4.47 19.89
C ILE A 222 -6.01 -5.07 18.87
N VAL A 223 -6.01 -4.50 17.65
CA VAL A 223 -6.70 -5.07 16.50
C VAL A 223 -5.65 -5.65 15.55
N PRO A 224 -5.70 -6.96 15.23
CA PRO A 224 -4.75 -7.58 14.32
C PRO A 224 -4.83 -7.02 12.90
N PHE A 225 -3.71 -7.05 12.17
CA PHE A 225 -3.74 -6.86 10.71
C PHE A 225 -4.18 -8.11 9.97
N SER A 226 -3.77 -9.29 10.46
CA SER A 226 -4.17 -10.56 9.86
C SER A 226 -5.51 -11.04 10.40
N PHE A 227 -6.38 -11.52 9.52
CA PHE A 227 -7.63 -12.19 9.87
C PHE A 227 -7.43 -13.60 10.47
N GLU A 228 -6.18 -14.10 10.49
CA GLU A 228 -5.85 -15.37 11.16
C GLU A 228 -5.52 -15.19 12.64
N ASN A 229 -5.17 -13.99 13.07
CA ASN A 229 -4.74 -13.71 14.43
C ASN A 229 -5.90 -13.23 15.31
N LYS A 230 -5.89 -13.63 16.57
CA LYS A 230 -6.82 -13.13 17.58
C LYS A 230 -6.17 -12.02 18.41
N PRO A 231 -6.94 -11.02 18.88
CA PRO A 231 -6.41 -9.95 19.73
C PRO A 231 -5.64 -10.48 20.95
N GLU A 232 -6.15 -11.54 21.58
CA GLU A 232 -5.59 -12.15 22.80
C GLU A 232 -4.18 -12.71 22.58
N ASP A 233 -3.89 -13.20 21.37
CA ASP A 233 -2.59 -13.77 21.01
C ASP A 233 -1.51 -12.69 20.78
N LEU A 234 -1.93 -11.42 20.69
CA LEU A 234 -1.07 -10.29 20.37
C LEU A 234 -0.81 -9.35 21.55
N GLU A 235 -1.36 -9.65 22.73
CA GLU A 235 -1.16 -8.83 23.92
C GLU A 235 0.33 -8.77 24.32
N ARG A 236 0.84 -7.55 24.44
CA ARG A 236 2.22 -7.26 24.83
C ARG A 236 2.37 -5.87 25.41
N GLU A 237 3.44 -5.66 26.16
CA GLU A 237 3.82 -4.29 26.58
C GLU A 237 4.20 -3.47 25.36
N GLN A 238 3.57 -2.29 25.23
CA GLN A 238 3.76 -1.41 24.09
C GLN A 238 4.70 -0.25 24.44
N VAL A 239 5.60 0.09 23.52
CA VAL A 239 6.49 1.24 23.65
C VAL A 239 5.75 2.55 23.39
N LYS A 240 6.33 3.65 23.90
CA LYS A 240 5.83 5.00 23.63
C LYS A 240 6.56 5.63 22.44
N CYS A 241 5.82 6.33 21.59
CA CYS A 241 6.36 7.33 20.70
C CYS A 241 6.18 8.72 21.33
N TRP A 242 6.80 9.74 20.74
CA TRP A 242 6.77 11.08 21.29
C TRP A 242 6.49 12.11 20.21
N LEU A 243 5.75 13.15 20.54
CA LEU A 243 5.43 14.26 19.64
C LEU A 243 6.08 15.54 20.15
N THR A 244 6.78 16.20 19.27
CA THR A 244 7.29 17.56 19.44
C THR A 244 7.08 18.37 18.16
N TYR A 245 7.61 19.57 18.07
CA TYR A 245 7.37 20.47 16.95
C TYR A 245 8.64 21.21 16.55
N THR A 246 8.78 21.54 15.26
CA THR A 246 9.71 22.58 14.82
C THR A 246 9.28 23.95 15.36
N ASN A 247 10.15 24.93 15.31
CA ASN A 247 9.88 26.30 15.73
C ASN A 247 10.52 27.32 14.75
N GLU A 248 10.37 28.60 15.02
CA GLU A 248 10.91 29.66 14.17
C GLU A 248 12.42 29.59 14.00
N GLU A 249 13.17 29.17 15.03
CA GLU A 249 14.64 28.99 14.92
C GLU A 249 14.98 27.83 13.99
N THR A 250 14.25 26.73 14.07
CA THR A 250 14.37 25.60 13.12
C THR A 250 14.15 26.08 11.69
N HIS A 251 13.07 26.85 11.47
CA HIS A 251 12.73 27.36 10.13
C HIS A 251 13.77 28.38 9.63
N LYS A 252 14.32 29.22 10.51
CA LYS A 252 15.38 30.17 10.19
C LYS A 252 16.63 29.44 9.73
N VAL A 253 17.13 28.46 10.49
CA VAL A 253 18.29 27.65 10.11
C VAL A 253 18.10 27.03 8.72
N ILE A 254 16.91 26.51 8.42
CA ILE A 254 16.61 25.94 7.09
C ILE A 254 16.63 27.00 6.01
N ARG A 255 15.95 28.16 6.20
CA ARG A 255 15.86 29.23 5.19
C ARG A 255 17.22 29.83 4.86
N GLU A 256 18.08 30.00 5.85
CA GLU A 256 19.43 30.54 5.68
C GLU A 256 20.40 29.60 4.95
N ASN A 257 20.02 28.32 4.76
CA ASN A 257 20.86 27.31 4.11
C ASN A 257 20.16 26.61 2.91
N LEU A 258 19.12 27.23 2.32
CA LEU A 258 18.45 26.68 1.15
C LEU A 258 19.35 26.57 -0.08
N ASP A 259 20.31 27.49 -0.23
CA ASP A 259 21.33 27.48 -1.29
C ASP A 259 22.25 26.24 -1.21
N ARG A 260 22.44 25.69 0.00
CA ARG A 260 23.20 24.46 0.25
C ARG A 260 22.36 23.19 0.18
N SER A 261 21.03 23.31 -0.02
CA SER A 261 20.14 22.16 -0.18
C SER A 261 20.27 21.59 -1.59
N PRO A 262 20.60 20.30 -1.75
CA PRO A 262 20.66 19.64 -3.05
C PRO A 262 19.35 19.73 -3.84
N LEU A 263 18.23 19.86 -3.13
CA LEU A 263 16.90 20.00 -3.75
C LEU A 263 16.74 21.40 -4.40
N TYR A 264 17.18 22.46 -3.72
CA TYR A 264 17.01 23.85 -4.16
C TYR A 264 18.15 24.33 -5.06
N SER A 265 19.34 23.77 -4.93
CA SER A 265 20.48 24.06 -5.84
C SER A 265 20.34 23.36 -7.21
N GLY A 266 19.33 22.49 -7.41
CA GLY A 266 19.16 21.74 -8.65
C GLY A 266 20.12 20.56 -8.83
N TYR A 267 20.84 20.19 -7.76
CA TYR A 267 21.72 19.01 -7.78
C TYR A 267 20.93 17.69 -7.85
N ILE A 268 19.78 17.63 -7.16
CA ILE A 268 18.80 16.55 -7.28
C ILE A 268 17.97 16.77 -8.56
N LYS A 269 17.97 15.77 -9.45
CA LYS A 269 17.21 15.80 -10.71
C LYS A 269 15.90 15.00 -10.61
N GLY A 270 15.84 14.05 -9.67
CA GLY A 270 14.68 13.18 -9.46
C GLY A 270 13.48 13.93 -8.84
N THR A 271 12.28 13.65 -9.34
CA THR A 271 11.05 14.19 -8.75
C THR A 271 10.78 13.56 -7.39
N GLY A 272 10.52 14.36 -6.37
CA GLY A 272 10.20 13.92 -5.02
C GLY A 272 8.70 13.67 -4.79
N PRO A 273 8.33 12.91 -3.75
CA PRO A 273 6.94 12.63 -3.44
C PRO A 273 6.23 13.85 -2.86
N ARG A 274 5.07 14.19 -3.40
CA ARG A 274 4.24 15.32 -2.97
C ARG A 274 3.77 15.21 -1.50
N TYR A 275 3.50 13.98 -1.04
CA TYR A 275 2.90 13.72 0.27
C TYR A 275 3.91 13.27 1.35
N CYS A 276 5.19 13.26 1.04
CA CYS A 276 6.28 13.09 1.98
C CYS A 276 7.39 14.10 1.66
N PRO A 277 7.08 15.42 1.73
CA PRO A 277 8.05 16.46 1.43
C PRO A 277 9.15 16.46 2.48
N SER A 278 10.34 16.86 2.08
CA SER A 278 11.42 17.16 3.04
C SER A 278 11.02 18.31 3.96
N ILE A 279 11.73 18.49 5.07
CA ILE A 279 11.42 19.60 5.98
C ILE A 279 11.69 20.96 5.29
N GLU A 280 12.67 21.05 4.40
CA GLU A 280 12.92 22.24 3.58
C GLU A 280 11.71 22.59 2.72
N ASP A 281 11.11 21.60 2.06
CA ASP A 281 9.89 21.78 1.28
C ASP A 281 8.70 22.25 2.12
N LYS A 282 8.56 21.72 3.35
CA LYS A 282 7.48 22.14 4.26
C LYS A 282 7.64 23.59 4.67
N VAL A 283 8.86 23.99 5.04
CA VAL A 283 9.17 25.37 5.49
C VAL A 283 8.97 26.38 4.37
N VAL A 284 9.28 26.02 3.12
CA VAL A 284 9.09 26.90 1.96
C VAL A 284 7.64 26.95 1.50
N ARG A 285 7.01 25.78 1.31
CA ARG A 285 5.63 25.69 0.76
C ARG A 285 4.54 26.12 1.75
N PHE A 286 4.78 25.96 3.04
CA PHE A 286 3.87 26.31 4.13
C PHE A 286 4.50 27.38 5.03
N ALA A 287 5.00 28.44 4.42
CA ALA A 287 5.70 29.53 5.12
C ALA A 287 4.83 30.27 6.15
N ASP A 288 3.50 30.15 6.05
CA ASP A 288 2.50 30.64 7.01
C ASP A 288 2.42 29.82 8.30
N LYS A 289 3.02 28.61 8.33
CA LYS A 289 3.01 27.74 9.50
C LYS A 289 4.23 28.00 10.38
N ASN A 290 3.97 28.29 11.64
CA ASN A 290 5.02 28.57 12.64
C ASN A 290 5.69 27.29 13.15
N ARG A 291 5.07 26.12 12.94
CA ARG A 291 5.59 24.83 13.40
C ARG A 291 5.08 23.68 12.55
N HIS A 292 5.87 22.60 12.50
CA HIS A 292 5.52 21.31 11.91
C HIS A 292 5.69 20.21 12.96
N GLN A 293 4.86 19.18 12.90
CA GLN A 293 4.95 18.02 13.79
C GLN A 293 6.22 17.22 13.54
N VAL A 294 6.84 16.82 14.63
CA VAL A 294 8.03 15.95 14.67
C VAL A 294 7.72 14.76 15.59
N PHE A 295 7.78 13.57 15.05
CA PHE A 295 7.56 12.33 15.79
C PHE A 295 8.90 11.68 16.12
N ILE A 296 9.09 11.31 17.38
CA ILE A 296 10.25 10.54 17.84
C ILE A 296 9.78 9.12 18.07
N GLU A 297 10.26 8.22 17.23
CA GLU A 297 9.76 6.85 17.13
C GLU A 297 10.91 5.86 17.31
N PRO A 298 10.83 4.88 18.25
CA PRO A 298 11.88 3.87 18.41
C PRO A 298 11.99 3.02 17.15
N GLU A 299 13.22 2.69 16.75
CA GLU A 299 13.47 1.81 15.60
C GLU A 299 13.30 0.31 15.95
N GLY A 300 13.19 -0.01 17.23
CA GLY A 300 12.98 -1.36 17.75
C GLY A 300 13.48 -1.50 19.19
N ASN A 301 13.22 -2.63 19.79
CA ASN A 301 13.68 -2.96 21.15
C ASN A 301 15.18 -3.31 21.22
N TYR A 302 15.80 -3.60 20.08
CA TYR A 302 17.21 -3.99 19.96
C TYR A 302 18.19 -2.80 20.01
N THR A 303 17.71 -1.55 19.97
CA THR A 303 18.56 -0.37 19.83
C THR A 303 17.98 0.84 20.56
N ASN A 304 18.86 1.81 20.88
CA ASN A 304 18.47 3.14 21.36
C ASN A 304 18.28 4.16 20.21
N GLU A 305 18.34 3.73 18.95
CA GLU A 305 18.12 4.63 17.82
C GLU A 305 16.65 5.06 17.76
N MET A 306 16.45 6.38 17.68
CA MET A 306 15.13 6.99 17.51
C MET A 306 15.02 7.61 16.13
N TYR A 307 13.97 7.29 15.40
CA TYR A 307 13.61 7.87 14.11
C TYR A 307 12.94 9.23 14.32
N VAL A 308 13.41 10.27 13.63
CA VAL A 308 12.90 11.64 13.78
C VAL A 308 11.90 11.96 12.66
N GLY A 309 10.71 11.38 12.77
CA GLY A 309 9.66 11.49 11.76
C GLY A 309 9.23 12.93 11.49
N GLY A 310 9.05 13.25 10.21
CA GLY A 310 8.67 14.61 9.78
C GLY A 310 9.81 15.55 9.45
N MET A 311 11.07 15.17 9.77
CA MET A 311 12.30 15.96 9.58
C MET A 311 13.21 15.39 8.49
N SER A 312 12.66 14.71 7.48
CA SER A 312 13.44 14.25 6.32
C SER A 312 14.14 15.43 5.65
N SER A 313 15.43 15.31 5.40
CA SER A 313 16.26 16.39 4.86
C SER A 313 17.40 15.85 4.01
N SER A 314 17.92 16.70 3.14
CA SER A 314 19.19 16.47 2.43
C SER A 314 20.21 17.57 2.68
N LEU A 315 19.97 18.45 3.64
CA LEU A 315 20.91 19.51 4.02
C LEU A 315 22.26 18.94 4.50
N PRO A 316 23.36 19.69 4.41
CA PRO A 316 24.66 19.26 4.92
C PRO A 316 24.66 18.96 6.42
N GLU A 317 25.58 18.12 6.87
CA GLU A 317 25.65 17.63 8.24
C GLU A 317 25.70 18.73 9.29
N ASP A 318 26.53 19.80 9.05
CA ASP A 318 26.64 20.95 9.95
C ASP A 318 25.31 21.73 10.09
N VAL A 319 24.49 21.75 9.05
CA VAL A 319 23.17 22.37 9.05
C VAL A 319 22.16 21.46 9.74
N GLN A 320 22.22 20.15 9.49
CA GLN A 320 21.37 19.17 10.15
C GLN A 320 21.55 19.24 11.67
N GLU A 321 22.78 19.30 12.17
CA GLU A 321 23.05 19.39 13.59
C GLU A 321 22.39 20.62 14.22
N LYS A 322 22.52 21.81 13.60
CA LYS A 322 21.89 23.07 14.07
C LYS A 322 20.36 22.97 14.01
N MET A 323 19.83 22.45 12.90
CA MET A 323 18.39 22.29 12.66
C MET A 323 17.74 21.37 13.70
N TYR A 324 18.30 20.20 13.95
CA TYR A 324 17.75 19.26 14.92
C TYR A 324 17.87 19.77 16.36
N ARG A 325 18.98 20.42 16.72
CA ARG A 325 19.18 21.00 18.07
C ARG A 325 18.26 22.16 18.39
N SER A 326 17.66 22.79 17.41
CA SER A 326 16.66 23.84 17.62
C SER A 326 15.27 23.30 17.97
N VAL A 327 15.02 21.98 17.82
CA VAL A 327 13.74 21.34 18.13
C VAL A 327 13.65 21.04 19.63
N PRO A 328 12.55 21.41 20.32
CA PRO A 328 12.38 21.14 21.74
C PRO A 328 12.55 19.67 22.10
N GLY A 329 13.41 19.39 23.08
CA GLY A 329 13.80 18.05 23.52
C GLY A 329 14.96 17.42 22.74
N LEU A 330 15.41 18.05 21.65
CA LEU A 330 16.54 17.58 20.85
C LEU A 330 17.80 18.47 21.01
N GLU A 331 17.81 19.44 21.92
CA GLU A 331 18.88 20.44 22.06
C GLU A 331 20.26 19.82 22.32
N HIS A 332 20.27 18.66 22.99
CA HIS A 332 21.48 17.91 23.32
C HIS A 332 21.53 16.53 22.65
N ALA A 333 20.58 16.24 21.78
CA ALA A 333 20.49 14.96 21.10
C ALA A 333 21.68 14.75 20.15
N LYS A 334 22.19 13.51 20.15
CA LYS A 334 23.30 13.09 19.30
C LYS A 334 22.76 12.36 18.07
N ILE A 335 23.16 12.82 16.88
CA ILE A 335 22.85 12.15 15.62
C ILE A 335 23.69 10.88 15.53
N VAL A 336 23.03 9.75 15.31
CA VAL A 336 23.66 8.44 15.03
C VAL A 336 23.81 8.23 13.53
N ARG A 337 22.79 8.64 12.76
CA ARG A 337 22.77 8.60 11.29
C ARG A 337 22.19 9.89 10.75
N ASN A 338 22.87 10.50 9.79
CA ASN A 338 22.39 11.72 9.15
C ASN A 338 21.16 11.44 8.27
N ALA A 339 20.31 12.46 8.11
CA ALA A 339 19.29 12.46 7.09
C ALA A 339 19.95 12.51 5.69
N TYR A 340 19.30 11.90 4.70
CA TYR A 340 19.76 11.96 3.31
C TYR A 340 18.58 11.87 2.34
N ALA A 341 18.77 12.37 1.13
CA ALA A 341 17.94 12.07 -0.01
C ALA A 341 18.54 10.89 -0.80
N ILE A 342 17.70 10.10 -1.42
CA ILE A 342 18.11 9.06 -2.35
C ILE A 342 17.38 9.23 -3.69
N GLU A 343 18.14 9.28 -4.78
CA GLU A 343 17.63 9.20 -6.14
C GLU A 343 17.80 7.78 -6.66
N TYR A 344 16.83 7.32 -7.44
CA TYR A 344 16.83 5.98 -8.04
C TYR A 344 16.06 5.97 -9.35
N ASP A 345 16.36 4.99 -10.21
CA ASP A 345 15.62 4.77 -11.44
C ASP A 345 14.41 3.89 -11.19
N CYS A 346 13.32 4.16 -11.91
CA CYS A 346 12.10 3.36 -11.92
C CYS A 346 11.54 3.29 -13.35
N LEU A 347 10.64 2.36 -13.57
CA LEU A 347 9.93 2.23 -14.85
C LEU A 347 8.89 3.35 -14.99
N ASP A 348 8.57 3.71 -16.23
CA ASP A 348 7.30 4.39 -16.49
C ASP A 348 6.16 3.38 -16.31
N SER A 349 5.28 3.61 -15.35
CA SER A 349 4.21 2.66 -15.00
C SER A 349 3.20 2.44 -16.14
N LEU A 350 3.15 3.33 -17.13
CA LEU A 350 2.37 3.15 -18.36
C LEU A 350 2.89 2.01 -19.25
N GLU A 351 4.09 1.51 -19.03
CA GLU A 351 4.64 0.30 -19.68
C GLU A 351 4.00 -1.00 -19.17
N LEU A 352 3.20 -0.94 -18.11
CA LEU A 352 2.60 -2.10 -17.45
C LEU A 352 1.18 -2.38 -17.93
N LEU A 353 0.84 -3.66 -17.97
CA LEU A 353 -0.54 -4.15 -18.03
C LEU A 353 -1.17 -4.15 -16.61
N PRO A 354 -2.51 -4.22 -16.48
CA PRO A 354 -3.17 -4.38 -15.18
C PRO A 354 -2.73 -5.62 -14.38
N THR A 355 -2.09 -6.58 -15.03
CA THR A 355 -1.47 -7.78 -14.43
C THR A 355 -0.10 -7.51 -13.84
N LEU A 356 0.44 -6.29 -13.97
CA LEU A 356 1.81 -5.87 -13.69
C LEU A 356 2.88 -6.52 -14.59
N GLU A 357 2.49 -7.17 -15.67
CA GLU A 357 3.40 -7.60 -16.74
C GLU A 357 3.75 -6.42 -17.65
N LEU A 358 4.99 -6.32 -18.12
CA LEU A 358 5.39 -5.31 -19.10
C LEU A 358 4.79 -5.60 -20.48
N LYS A 359 4.32 -4.55 -21.14
CA LYS A 359 3.70 -4.63 -22.48
C LYS A 359 4.67 -5.13 -23.55
N LYS A 360 5.95 -4.77 -23.44
CA LYS A 360 6.99 -5.04 -24.46
C LYS A 360 7.67 -6.39 -24.33
N VAL A 361 7.70 -6.97 -23.13
CA VAL A 361 8.45 -8.21 -22.86
C VAL A 361 7.55 -9.20 -22.13
N LYS A 362 7.18 -10.27 -22.81
CA LYS A 362 6.35 -11.33 -22.21
C LYS A 362 7.10 -12.08 -21.12
N GLY A 363 6.46 -12.28 -19.98
CA GLY A 363 7.06 -12.95 -18.82
C GLY A 363 7.88 -12.03 -17.91
N LEU A 364 8.01 -10.75 -18.24
CA LEU A 364 8.65 -9.76 -17.38
C LEU A 364 7.58 -8.96 -16.62
N PHE A 365 7.58 -9.07 -15.30
CA PHE A 365 6.69 -8.36 -14.38
C PHE A 365 7.47 -7.34 -13.57
N SER A 366 6.78 -6.34 -13.00
CA SER A 366 7.42 -5.37 -12.12
C SER A 366 6.50 -4.98 -10.98
N ALA A 367 7.06 -4.73 -9.79
CA ALA A 367 6.31 -4.40 -8.58
C ALA A 367 7.04 -3.42 -7.66
N GLY A 368 6.25 -2.64 -6.91
CA GLY A 368 6.72 -1.76 -5.87
C GLY A 368 7.30 -0.45 -6.40
N GLN A 369 8.37 0.02 -5.76
CA GLN A 369 9.00 1.30 -6.13
C GLN A 369 9.62 1.28 -7.52
N ALA A 370 9.93 0.11 -8.06
CA ALA A 370 10.33 -0.04 -9.46
C ALA A 370 9.28 0.49 -10.43
N ASN A 371 8.01 0.53 -10.05
CA ASN A 371 6.88 1.07 -10.83
C ASN A 371 6.56 2.53 -10.50
N GLY A 372 7.44 3.23 -9.78
CA GLY A 372 7.22 4.61 -9.39
C GLY A 372 6.23 4.81 -8.24
N SER A 373 5.88 3.78 -7.48
CA SER A 373 5.12 3.91 -6.23
C SER A 373 6.04 4.20 -5.04
N SER A 374 5.48 4.64 -3.91
CA SER A 374 6.23 4.92 -2.69
C SER A 374 5.47 4.43 -1.47
N GLY A 375 6.06 3.47 -0.75
CA GLY A 375 5.56 2.89 0.49
C GLY A 375 5.71 1.37 0.52
N TYR A 376 5.86 0.84 1.73
CA TYR A 376 6.06 -0.61 1.95
C TYR A 376 4.82 -1.41 1.57
N GLU A 377 3.65 -0.88 1.92
CA GLU A 377 2.35 -1.51 1.71
C GLU A 377 1.97 -1.52 0.22
N GLU A 378 2.23 -0.40 -0.48
CA GLU A 378 2.04 -0.32 -1.93
C GLU A 378 2.98 -1.29 -2.67
N ALA A 379 4.20 -1.45 -2.16
CA ALA A 379 5.16 -2.38 -2.73
C ALA A 379 4.73 -3.84 -2.50
N ALA A 380 4.31 -4.19 -1.29
CA ALA A 380 3.83 -5.52 -0.95
C ALA A 380 2.58 -5.92 -1.76
N ALA A 381 1.60 -5.02 -1.88
CA ALA A 381 0.39 -5.25 -2.66
C ALA A 381 0.70 -5.55 -4.14
N GLN A 382 1.59 -4.76 -4.76
CA GLN A 382 2.02 -5.00 -6.13
C GLN A 382 2.81 -6.30 -6.25
N GLY A 383 3.71 -6.58 -5.29
CA GLY A 383 4.50 -7.81 -5.25
C GLY A 383 3.63 -9.05 -5.24
N LEU A 384 2.61 -9.07 -4.38
CA LEU A 384 1.64 -10.16 -4.29
C LEU A 384 0.91 -10.38 -5.63
N VAL A 385 0.34 -9.33 -6.22
CA VAL A 385 -0.40 -9.44 -7.49
C VAL A 385 0.53 -9.85 -8.65
N ALA A 386 1.74 -9.28 -8.72
CA ALA A 386 2.72 -9.66 -9.73
C ALA A 386 3.14 -11.13 -9.58
N GLY A 387 3.40 -11.59 -8.35
CA GLY A 387 3.73 -12.98 -8.04
C GLY A 387 2.62 -13.95 -8.43
N ILE A 388 1.36 -13.63 -8.09
CA ILE A 388 0.19 -14.43 -8.49
C ILE A 388 0.10 -14.52 -10.02
N ASN A 389 0.17 -13.40 -10.72
CA ASN A 389 0.03 -13.39 -12.18
C ASN A 389 1.23 -14.04 -12.90
N ALA A 390 2.44 -13.91 -12.35
CA ALA A 390 3.62 -14.60 -12.84
C ALA A 390 3.48 -16.12 -12.68
N ALA A 391 2.98 -16.60 -11.52
CA ALA A 391 2.71 -18.02 -11.30
C ALA A 391 1.64 -18.55 -12.28
N ARG A 392 0.54 -17.83 -12.43
CA ARG A 392 -0.53 -18.20 -13.38
C ARG A 392 -0.02 -18.29 -14.80
N LYS A 393 0.88 -17.37 -15.19
CA LYS A 393 1.54 -17.41 -16.51
C LYS A 393 2.45 -18.63 -16.67
N CYS A 394 3.21 -19.02 -15.65
CA CYS A 394 4.03 -20.24 -15.67
C CYS A 394 3.23 -21.50 -15.99
N PHE A 395 1.98 -21.54 -15.52
CA PHE A 395 1.07 -22.69 -15.71
C PHE A 395 0.03 -22.49 -16.82
N GLY A 396 0.12 -21.44 -17.64
CA GLY A 396 -0.82 -21.17 -18.73
C GLY A 396 -2.23 -20.87 -18.26
N LYS A 397 -2.41 -20.40 -17.02
CA LYS A 397 -3.72 -20.01 -16.46
C LYS A 397 -4.04 -18.55 -16.80
N GLU A 398 -5.32 -18.21 -16.91
CA GLU A 398 -5.76 -16.83 -17.10
C GLU A 398 -5.30 -15.94 -15.95
N PRO A 399 -4.82 -14.72 -16.23
CA PRO A 399 -4.39 -13.80 -15.20
C PRO A 399 -5.57 -13.29 -14.36
N ILE A 400 -5.29 -12.83 -13.14
CA ILE A 400 -6.25 -12.11 -12.32
C ILE A 400 -6.06 -10.60 -12.45
N ILE A 401 -7.16 -9.88 -12.39
CA ILE A 401 -7.20 -8.42 -12.29
C ILE A 401 -8.15 -8.06 -11.17
N ILE A 402 -7.63 -7.37 -10.16
CA ILE A 402 -8.44 -6.79 -9.08
C ILE A 402 -8.84 -5.40 -9.53
N ASP A 403 -10.12 -5.13 -9.67
CA ASP A 403 -10.60 -3.83 -10.11
C ASP A 403 -10.78 -2.84 -8.95
N ARG A 404 -11.05 -1.57 -9.31
CA ARG A 404 -11.18 -0.45 -8.36
C ARG A 404 -12.34 -0.59 -7.37
N SER A 405 -13.32 -1.42 -7.68
CA SER A 405 -14.47 -1.68 -6.79
C SER A 405 -14.23 -2.81 -5.81
N GLN A 406 -13.21 -3.63 -6.06
CA GLN A 406 -12.88 -4.80 -5.24
C GLN A 406 -11.86 -4.49 -4.14
N GLY A 407 -10.95 -3.50 -4.36
CA GLY A 407 -9.95 -3.19 -3.36
C GLY A 407 -9.11 -1.96 -3.65
N TYR A 408 -8.45 -1.45 -2.60
CA TYR A 408 -7.40 -0.43 -2.73
C TYR A 408 -6.23 -0.94 -3.57
N VAL A 409 -5.95 -2.25 -3.55
CA VAL A 409 -4.97 -2.90 -4.45
C VAL A 409 -5.36 -2.65 -5.90
N GLY A 410 -6.64 -2.81 -6.24
CA GLY A 410 -7.17 -2.51 -7.58
C GLY A 410 -7.07 -1.03 -7.95
N VAL A 411 -7.40 -0.13 -7.01
CA VAL A 411 -7.24 1.33 -7.18
C VAL A 411 -5.78 1.69 -7.46
N LEU A 412 -4.85 1.14 -6.67
CA LEU A 412 -3.41 1.35 -6.82
C LEU A 412 -2.91 0.95 -8.22
N ILE A 413 -3.21 -0.27 -8.64
CA ILE A 413 -2.72 -0.80 -9.91
C ILE A 413 -3.35 -0.05 -11.08
N ASP A 414 -4.67 0.17 -11.06
CA ASP A 414 -5.35 0.91 -12.12
C ASP A 414 -4.82 2.34 -12.27
N ASP A 415 -4.60 3.07 -11.17
CA ASP A 415 -3.99 4.40 -11.22
C ASP A 415 -2.58 4.38 -11.86
N LEU A 416 -1.74 3.39 -11.51
CA LEU A 416 -0.40 3.26 -12.08
C LEU A 416 -0.43 3.02 -13.59
N VAL A 417 -1.26 2.09 -14.06
CA VAL A 417 -1.23 1.66 -15.47
C VAL A 417 -2.08 2.52 -16.42
N THR A 418 -2.96 3.38 -15.87
CA THR A 418 -3.84 4.26 -16.69
C THR A 418 -3.47 5.73 -16.61
N LYS A 419 -3.09 6.22 -15.44
CA LYS A 419 -2.74 7.64 -15.21
C LYS A 419 -1.23 7.89 -15.31
N GLY A 420 -0.43 6.85 -15.08
CA GLY A 420 1.01 6.98 -14.94
C GLY A 420 1.42 7.74 -13.67
N THR A 421 2.70 7.98 -13.52
CA THR A 421 3.26 8.69 -12.37
C THR A 421 4.25 9.76 -12.81
N ASN A 422 3.94 11.04 -12.54
CA ASN A 422 4.90 12.13 -12.72
C ASN A 422 5.69 12.43 -11.43
N GLU A 423 5.24 11.88 -10.32
CA GLU A 423 5.85 11.94 -8.99
C GLU A 423 5.64 10.58 -8.31
N PRO A 424 6.43 10.18 -7.31
CA PRO A 424 6.24 8.92 -6.61
C PRO A 424 4.81 8.76 -6.11
N TYR A 425 4.11 7.74 -6.64
CA TYR A 425 2.71 7.47 -6.30
C TYR A 425 2.59 7.05 -4.85
N ARG A 426 1.56 7.57 -4.17
CA ARG A 426 1.19 7.16 -2.82
C ARG A 426 -0.30 6.91 -2.74
N MET A 427 -0.68 5.80 -2.11
CA MET A 427 -2.09 5.50 -1.85
C MET A 427 -2.66 6.46 -0.80
N MET A 428 -3.86 6.94 -1.07
CA MET A 428 -4.66 7.76 -0.16
C MET A 428 -6.13 7.39 -0.27
N THR A 429 -6.88 7.57 0.82
CA THR A 429 -8.32 7.30 0.82
C THR A 429 -9.10 8.11 -0.23
N SER A 430 -8.61 9.31 -0.57
CA SER A 430 -9.24 10.16 -1.60
C SER A 430 -9.14 9.61 -3.02
N ARG A 431 -8.29 8.62 -3.27
CA ARG A 431 -8.15 7.98 -4.59
C ARG A 431 -9.22 6.91 -4.85
N ALA A 432 -9.83 6.38 -3.78
CA ALA A 432 -10.88 5.39 -3.88
C ALA A 432 -12.26 6.06 -3.96
N GLU A 433 -13.05 5.68 -4.95
CA GLU A 433 -14.41 6.18 -5.18
C GLU A 433 -15.41 5.54 -4.21
N TYR A 434 -15.20 4.28 -3.85
CA TYR A 434 -16.14 3.43 -3.10
C TYR A 434 -15.67 3.16 -1.67
N ARG A 435 -15.20 4.21 -0.95
CA ARG A 435 -14.51 4.06 0.35
C ARG A 435 -15.29 3.30 1.41
N LEU A 436 -16.62 3.39 1.40
CA LEU A 436 -17.45 2.69 2.38
C LEU A 436 -17.60 1.19 2.06
N LEU A 437 -17.44 0.81 0.79
CA LEU A 437 -17.36 -0.59 0.39
C LEU A 437 -15.96 -1.17 0.60
N LEU A 438 -14.92 -0.32 0.49
CA LEU A 438 -13.51 -0.71 0.54
C LEU A 438 -12.90 -0.44 1.94
N ARG A 439 -13.61 -0.81 3.01
CA ARG A 439 -13.10 -0.65 4.38
C ARG A 439 -11.99 -1.66 4.68
N GLN A 440 -11.16 -1.37 5.68
CA GLN A 440 -10.14 -2.33 6.11
C GLN A 440 -10.74 -3.53 6.87
N ASP A 441 -11.84 -3.31 7.61
CA ASP A 441 -12.53 -4.32 8.42
C ASP A 441 -13.16 -5.42 7.56
N ASN A 442 -13.65 -5.09 6.36
CA ASN A 442 -14.29 -6.03 5.43
C ASN A 442 -13.39 -6.48 4.25
N ALA A 443 -12.09 -6.38 4.37
CA ALA A 443 -11.19 -6.81 3.28
C ALA A 443 -11.32 -8.31 2.99
N ASP A 444 -11.58 -9.12 4.00
CA ASP A 444 -11.84 -10.56 3.87
C ASP A 444 -13.12 -10.88 3.09
N GLU A 445 -14.23 -10.17 3.34
CA GLU A 445 -15.46 -10.27 2.57
C GLU A 445 -15.23 -10.10 1.06
N ARG A 446 -14.33 -9.19 0.70
CA ARG A 446 -14.07 -8.84 -0.69
C ARG A 446 -13.04 -9.75 -1.39
N LEU A 447 -12.06 -10.28 -0.68
CA LEU A 447 -10.86 -10.85 -1.30
C LEU A 447 -10.49 -12.27 -0.83
N THR A 448 -10.98 -12.76 0.33
CA THR A 448 -10.58 -14.08 0.83
C THR A 448 -11.05 -15.21 -0.09
N LYS A 449 -12.25 -15.11 -0.65
CA LYS A 449 -12.73 -16.08 -1.65
C LYS A 449 -11.82 -16.14 -2.87
N LEU A 450 -11.39 -14.97 -3.38
CA LEU A 450 -10.44 -14.90 -4.50
C LEU A 450 -9.09 -15.52 -4.12
N GLY A 451 -8.57 -15.22 -2.91
CA GLY A 451 -7.34 -15.82 -2.40
C GLY A 451 -7.41 -17.35 -2.30
N TYR A 452 -8.56 -17.89 -1.90
CA TYR A 452 -8.80 -19.33 -1.87
C TYR A 452 -8.86 -19.94 -3.28
N GLU A 453 -9.60 -19.34 -4.20
CA GLU A 453 -9.70 -19.79 -5.60
C GLU A 453 -8.35 -19.75 -6.33
N ILE A 454 -7.47 -18.81 -5.97
CA ILE A 454 -6.08 -18.74 -6.46
C ILE A 454 -5.24 -19.87 -5.89
N GLY A 455 -5.46 -20.27 -4.64
CA GLY A 455 -4.72 -21.31 -3.92
C GLY A 455 -3.75 -20.77 -2.87
N LEU A 456 -3.90 -19.51 -2.43
CA LEU A 456 -3.06 -18.89 -1.38
C LEU A 456 -3.69 -18.94 0.01
N ILE A 457 -5.00 -19.18 0.09
CA ILE A 457 -5.75 -19.33 1.34
C ILE A 457 -6.06 -20.81 1.54
N SER A 458 -5.82 -21.32 2.75
CA SER A 458 -6.12 -22.72 3.11
C SER A 458 -7.63 -22.97 3.22
N GLU A 459 -8.04 -24.24 3.08
CA GLU A 459 -9.43 -24.65 3.29
C GLU A 459 -9.93 -24.25 4.68
N GLU A 460 -9.14 -24.48 5.72
CA GLU A 460 -9.47 -24.14 7.10
C GLU A 460 -9.76 -22.65 7.28
N ARG A 461 -8.88 -21.79 6.77
CA ARG A 461 -9.07 -20.33 6.81
C ARG A 461 -10.30 -19.89 6.01
N TYR A 462 -10.54 -20.52 4.85
CA TYR A 462 -11.71 -20.21 4.04
C TYR A 462 -13.01 -20.61 4.73
N GLN A 463 -13.07 -21.78 5.38
CA GLN A 463 -14.24 -22.21 6.15
C GLN A 463 -14.51 -21.26 7.33
N HIS A 464 -13.49 -20.84 8.06
CA HIS A 464 -13.64 -19.85 9.13
C HIS A 464 -14.23 -18.52 8.62
N PHE A 465 -13.77 -18.06 7.45
CA PHE A 465 -14.36 -16.90 6.78
C PHE A 465 -15.84 -17.11 6.42
N VAL A 466 -16.20 -18.26 5.86
CA VAL A 466 -17.60 -18.58 5.51
C VAL A 466 -18.49 -18.59 6.74
N GLU A 467 -18.05 -19.18 7.85
CA GLU A 467 -18.77 -19.18 9.12
C GLU A 467 -19.02 -17.75 9.66
N LYS A 468 -18.00 -16.88 9.60
CA LYS A 468 -18.13 -15.46 9.96
C LYS A 468 -19.21 -14.77 9.12
N GLU A 469 -19.17 -14.93 7.80
CA GLU A 469 -20.14 -14.37 6.87
C GLU A 469 -21.58 -14.84 7.14
N GLU A 470 -21.74 -16.12 7.45
CA GLU A 470 -23.05 -16.68 7.81
C GLU A 470 -23.57 -16.12 9.14
N GLN A 471 -22.70 -15.95 10.13
CA GLN A 471 -23.06 -15.34 11.41
C GLN A 471 -23.53 -13.90 11.22
N ILE A 472 -22.80 -13.08 10.44
CA ILE A 472 -23.19 -11.70 10.12
C ILE A 472 -24.57 -11.65 9.47
N LYS A 473 -24.80 -12.45 8.44
CA LYS A 473 -26.08 -12.50 7.70
C LYS A 473 -27.23 -12.94 8.60
N LYS A 474 -27.03 -14.00 9.40
CA LYS A 474 -28.01 -14.50 10.35
C LYS A 474 -28.39 -13.46 11.40
N GLU A 475 -27.39 -12.77 11.92
CA GLU A 475 -27.61 -11.76 12.96
C GLU A 475 -28.29 -10.49 12.41
N ILE A 476 -27.90 -10.00 11.25
CA ILE A 476 -28.62 -8.90 10.58
C ILE A 476 -30.09 -9.27 10.36
N ASN A 477 -30.36 -10.49 9.88
CA ASN A 477 -31.73 -10.95 9.70
C ASN A 477 -32.49 -11.04 11.03
N ARG A 478 -31.87 -11.54 12.10
CA ARG A 478 -32.48 -11.64 13.43
C ARG A 478 -32.90 -10.26 13.94
N VAL A 479 -32.00 -9.26 13.97
CA VAL A 479 -32.29 -7.92 14.51
C VAL A 479 -33.27 -7.12 13.66
N LEU A 480 -33.41 -7.42 12.37
CA LEU A 480 -34.45 -6.86 11.50
C LEU A 480 -35.86 -7.34 11.91
N HIS A 481 -35.98 -8.54 12.43
CA HIS A 481 -37.26 -9.16 12.79
C HIS A 481 -37.53 -9.22 14.31
N THR A 482 -36.54 -8.87 15.14
CA THR A 482 -36.71 -8.76 16.59
C THR A 482 -37.21 -7.38 16.96
N HIS A 483 -38.40 -7.30 17.58
CA HIS A 483 -39.03 -6.04 17.95
C HIS A 483 -39.02 -5.86 19.47
N VAL A 484 -38.77 -4.64 19.90
CA VAL A 484 -38.88 -4.19 21.30
C VAL A 484 -40.02 -3.19 21.43
N GLY A 485 -40.78 -3.31 22.53
CA GLY A 485 -41.87 -2.40 22.85
C GLY A 485 -41.40 -1.16 23.59
N ASN A 486 -42.35 -0.28 23.93
CA ASN A 486 -42.10 0.93 24.74
C ASN A 486 -42.09 0.65 26.27
N THR A 487 -41.44 -0.45 26.67
CA THR A 487 -41.32 -0.84 28.08
C THR A 487 -40.45 0.18 28.86
N GLU A 488 -40.60 0.21 30.18
CA GLU A 488 -39.81 1.11 31.04
C GLU A 488 -38.30 0.86 30.90
N GLU A 489 -37.89 -0.40 30.77
CA GLU A 489 -36.51 -0.80 30.55
C GLU A 489 -35.94 -0.21 29.26
N VAL A 490 -36.68 -0.31 28.14
CA VAL A 490 -36.29 0.24 26.84
C VAL A 490 -36.23 1.76 26.89
N GLN A 491 -37.24 2.44 27.53
CA GLN A 491 -37.24 3.89 27.63
C GLN A 491 -36.08 4.41 28.48
N LYS A 492 -35.72 3.72 29.56
CA LYS A 492 -34.60 4.06 30.43
C LYS A 492 -33.26 3.97 29.67
N LEU A 493 -33.07 2.93 28.85
CA LEU A 493 -31.88 2.80 28.02
C LEU A 493 -31.80 3.91 26.95
N LEU A 494 -32.93 4.27 26.34
CA LEU A 494 -32.98 5.37 25.38
C LEU A 494 -32.64 6.73 26.03
N ASP A 495 -33.15 6.99 27.26
CA ASP A 495 -32.81 8.20 28.01
C ASP A 495 -31.31 8.24 28.37
N GLU A 496 -30.71 7.12 28.76
CA GLU A 496 -29.28 7.01 29.08
C GLU A 496 -28.39 7.44 27.90
N TYR A 497 -28.80 7.11 26.68
CA TYR A 497 -28.05 7.48 25.45
C TYR A 497 -28.62 8.74 24.77
N GLU A 498 -29.45 9.51 25.43
CA GLU A 498 -30.08 10.73 24.88
C GLU A 498 -30.85 10.49 23.58
N SER A 499 -31.38 9.28 23.39
CA SER A 499 -32.14 8.88 22.21
C SER A 499 -33.63 9.14 22.36
N THR A 500 -34.31 9.40 21.26
CA THR A 500 -35.75 9.66 21.25
C THR A 500 -36.52 8.45 21.79
N ARG A 501 -37.42 8.70 22.77
CA ARG A 501 -38.29 7.66 23.35
C ARG A 501 -39.21 7.03 22.30
N LEU A 502 -39.55 5.78 22.51
CA LEU A 502 -40.49 5.06 21.65
C LEU A 502 -41.95 5.39 22.01
N VAL A 503 -42.77 5.51 20.97
CA VAL A 503 -44.23 5.60 21.07
C VAL A 503 -44.88 4.23 20.79
N SER A 504 -44.25 3.43 19.92
CA SER A 504 -44.73 2.08 19.54
C SER A 504 -43.54 1.13 19.42
N GLY A 505 -43.81 -0.16 19.25
CA GLY A 505 -42.78 -1.17 19.01
C GLY A 505 -41.96 -0.90 17.73
N ILE A 506 -40.66 -1.17 17.80
CA ILE A 506 -39.68 -0.94 16.72
C ILE A 506 -38.73 -2.12 16.65
N SER A 507 -38.15 -2.38 15.49
CA SER A 507 -37.10 -3.42 15.37
C SER A 507 -35.79 -2.98 16.01
N LEU A 508 -35.00 -3.94 16.49
CA LEU A 508 -33.64 -3.67 16.97
C LEU A 508 -32.79 -3.01 15.89
N ALA A 509 -32.95 -3.44 14.64
CA ALA A 509 -32.24 -2.86 13.51
C ALA A 509 -32.51 -1.35 13.32
N GLU A 510 -33.77 -0.90 13.52
CA GLU A 510 -34.11 0.51 13.45
C GLU A 510 -33.50 1.33 14.62
N LEU A 511 -33.36 0.71 15.79
CA LEU A 511 -32.63 1.33 16.91
C LEU A 511 -31.13 1.41 16.63
N ILE A 512 -30.51 0.36 16.09
CA ILE A 512 -29.09 0.36 15.71
C ILE A 512 -28.79 1.48 14.69
N ARG A 513 -29.72 1.79 13.78
CA ARG A 513 -29.54 2.86 12.78
C ARG A 513 -29.48 4.26 13.37
N ARG A 514 -29.94 4.46 14.63
CA ARG A 514 -29.84 5.77 15.29
C ARG A 514 -28.38 6.12 15.59
N PRO A 515 -27.94 7.38 15.38
CA PRO A 515 -26.53 7.78 15.55
C PRO A 515 -25.98 7.47 16.95
N GLU A 516 -26.75 7.73 17.99
CA GLU A 516 -26.37 7.58 19.40
C GLU A 516 -26.36 6.13 19.91
N LEU A 517 -27.02 5.20 19.21
CA LEU A 517 -27.10 3.78 19.58
C LEU A 517 -26.14 2.92 18.75
N SER A 518 -25.90 1.70 19.20
CA SER A 518 -25.13 0.69 18.47
C SER A 518 -25.62 -0.70 18.83
N TYR A 519 -25.22 -1.70 18.06
CA TYR A 519 -25.53 -3.10 18.35
C TYR A 519 -25.16 -3.46 19.80
N ASP A 520 -23.98 -3.09 20.28
CA ASP A 520 -23.53 -3.41 21.64
C ASP A 520 -24.29 -2.63 22.74
N LYS A 521 -24.67 -1.39 22.48
CA LYS A 521 -25.46 -0.57 23.43
C LYS A 521 -26.86 -1.13 23.67
N LEU A 522 -27.40 -1.88 22.73
CA LEU A 522 -28.72 -2.52 22.85
C LEU A 522 -28.71 -3.86 23.63
N ALA A 523 -27.52 -4.35 24.04
CA ALA A 523 -27.40 -5.61 24.75
C ALA A 523 -28.36 -5.76 25.95
N PRO A 524 -28.58 -4.73 26.81
CA PRO A 524 -29.49 -4.88 27.96
C PRO A 524 -30.94 -5.17 27.61
N ILE A 525 -31.41 -4.76 26.43
CA ILE A 525 -32.80 -4.93 26.00
C ILE A 525 -32.99 -6.05 24.96
N ASP A 526 -31.92 -6.67 24.50
CA ASP A 526 -31.92 -7.78 23.52
C ASP A 526 -31.78 -9.12 24.25
N LYS A 527 -32.90 -9.67 24.71
CA LYS A 527 -32.94 -10.88 25.55
C LYS A 527 -32.48 -12.15 24.84
N ASP A 528 -32.61 -12.19 23.53
CA ASP A 528 -32.24 -13.34 22.69
C ASP A 528 -30.92 -13.10 21.95
N ARG A 529 -30.09 -12.19 22.48
CA ARG A 529 -28.80 -11.84 21.89
C ARG A 529 -27.85 -13.03 21.90
N PRO A 530 -27.33 -13.46 20.71
CA PRO A 530 -26.34 -14.52 20.66
C PRO A 530 -24.97 -14.02 21.12
N GLU A 531 -24.14 -14.96 21.55
CA GLU A 531 -22.72 -14.71 21.80
C GLU A 531 -22.00 -14.72 20.45
N LEU A 532 -21.43 -13.58 20.05
CA LEU A 532 -20.76 -13.37 18.78
C LEU A 532 -19.40 -12.72 18.99
N SER A 533 -18.45 -13.02 18.12
CA SER A 533 -17.16 -12.32 18.11
C SER A 533 -17.35 -10.82 17.89
N GLU A 534 -16.40 -10.04 18.35
CA GLU A 534 -16.46 -8.59 18.21
C GLU A 534 -16.48 -8.15 16.74
N GLU A 535 -15.70 -8.81 15.88
CA GLU A 535 -15.67 -8.54 14.44
C GLU A 535 -17.06 -8.72 13.80
N VAL A 536 -17.79 -9.79 14.16
CA VAL A 536 -19.16 -10.02 13.68
C VAL A 536 -20.09 -8.91 14.17
N ARG A 537 -20.01 -8.53 15.44
CA ARG A 537 -20.85 -7.46 16.02
C ARG A 537 -20.58 -6.10 15.36
N GLU A 538 -19.31 -5.79 15.11
CA GLU A 538 -18.93 -4.56 14.43
C GLU A 538 -19.47 -4.51 12.99
N GLU A 539 -19.33 -5.62 12.23
CA GLU A 539 -19.87 -5.70 10.88
C GLU A 539 -21.39 -5.60 10.84
N VAL A 540 -22.11 -6.25 11.76
CA VAL A 540 -23.57 -6.09 11.89
C VAL A 540 -23.95 -4.63 12.14
N ASN A 541 -23.24 -3.96 13.04
CA ASN A 541 -23.47 -2.55 13.36
C ASN A 541 -23.21 -1.63 12.16
N ILE A 542 -22.09 -1.80 11.45
CA ILE A 542 -21.72 -1.00 10.29
C ILE A 542 -22.72 -1.20 9.15
N ASN A 543 -23.03 -2.45 8.82
CA ASN A 543 -23.93 -2.80 7.72
C ASN A 543 -25.34 -2.19 7.93
N LEU A 544 -25.84 -2.17 9.16
CA LEU A 544 -27.15 -1.58 9.47
C LEU A 544 -27.11 -0.05 9.47
N LYS A 545 -26.12 0.56 10.12
CA LYS A 545 -26.01 2.03 10.20
C LYS A 545 -25.79 2.70 8.86
N TYR A 546 -25.00 2.09 8.00
CA TYR A 546 -24.60 2.67 6.72
C TYR A 546 -25.31 2.04 5.51
N GLU A 547 -26.37 1.23 5.76
CA GLU A 547 -27.10 0.48 4.72
C GLU A 547 -27.48 1.34 3.49
N GLY A 548 -28.05 2.53 3.73
CA GLY A 548 -28.47 3.43 2.64
C GLY A 548 -27.29 3.95 1.79
N TYR A 549 -26.16 4.21 2.44
CA TYR A 549 -24.95 4.65 1.73
C TYR A 549 -24.27 3.49 1.00
N ILE A 550 -24.22 2.30 1.60
CA ILE A 550 -23.70 1.07 1.00
C ILE A 550 -24.48 0.75 -0.27
N LYS A 551 -25.82 0.71 -0.20
CA LYS A 551 -26.68 0.46 -1.37
C LYS A 551 -26.46 1.49 -2.49
N ARG A 552 -26.23 2.76 -2.14
CA ARG A 552 -25.92 3.81 -3.13
C ARG A 552 -24.60 3.54 -3.83
N GLN A 553 -23.55 3.19 -3.10
CA GLN A 553 -22.25 2.86 -3.68
C GLN A 553 -22.31 1.58 -4.52
N GLN A 554 -23.06 0.56 -4.09
CA GLN A 554 -23.27 -0.66 -4.88
C GLN A 554 -23.89 -0.35 -6.26
N LYS A 555 -24.89 0.54 -6.33
CA LYS A 555 -25.44 1.00 -7.62
C LYS A 555 -24.40 1.71 -8.50
N GLN A 556 -23.50 2.48 -7.89
CA GLN A 556 -22.40 3.12 -8.64
C GLN A 556 -21.42 2.07 -9.17
N VAL A 557 -21.13 1.03 -8.40
CA VAL A 557 -20.29 -0.11 -8.82
C VAL A 557 -20.93 -0.87 -9.99
N GLU A 558 -22.25 -1.09 -9.97
CA GLU A 558 -22.96 -1.71 -11.10
C GLU A 558 -22.80 -0.87 -12.39
N GLN A 559 -22.87 0.46 -12.28
CA GLN A 559 -22.63 1.37 -13.41
C GLN A 559 -21.18 1.30 -13.90
N PHE A 560 -20.23 1.25 -12.97
CA PHE A 560 -18.82 1.07 -13.28
C PHE A 560 -18.59 -0.22 -14.06
N HIS A 561 -19.11 -1.36 -13.60
CA HIS A 561 -19.00 -2.64 -14.31
C HIS A 561 -19.62 -2.63 -15.69
N LYS A 562 -20.73 -1.90 -15.90
CA LYS A 562 -21.32 -1.71 -17.23
C LYS A 562 -20.36 -1.00 -18.19
N LEU A 563 -19.60 -0.01 -17.73
CA LEU A 563 -18.58 0.65 -18.55
C LEU A 563 -17.34 -0.23 -18.77
N GLU A 564 -16.91 -0.98 -17.75
CA GLU A 564 -15.79 -1.93 -17.87
C GLU A 564 -16.10 -3.11 -18.80
N SER A 565 -17.35 -3.53 -18.89
CA SER A 565 -17.78 -4.60 -19.80
C SER A 565 -17.74 -4.19 -21.27
N LYS A 566 -17.84 -2.87 -21.57
CA LYS A 566 -17.72 -2.35 -22.94
C LYS A 566 -16.26 -2.40 -23.39
N LYS A 567 -15.87 -3.48 -24.06
CA LYS A 567 -14.48 -3.69 -24.52
C LYS A 567 -14.14 -2.79 -25.69
N ILE A 568 -12.88 -2.38 -25.73
CA ILE A 568 -12.29 -1.64 -26.84
C ILE A 568 -11.44 -2.62 -27.63
N PRO A 569 -11.68 -2.79 -28.96
CA PRO A 569 -10.86 -3.67 -29.80
C PRO A 569 -9.39 -3.24 -29.80
N SER A 570 -8.47 -4.21 -29.83
CA SER A 570 -7.03 -3.93 -29.82
C SER A 570 -6.54 -3.29 -31.12
N ASP A 571 -7.30 -3.46 -32.21
CA ASP A 571 -7.04 -2.95 -33.56
C ASP A 571 -7.72 -1.61 -33.85
N ILE A 572 -8.37 -0.98 -32.84
CA ILE A 572 -9.02 0.33 -33.02
C ILE A 572 -8.00 1.40 -33.42
N ASP A 573 -8.35 2.18 -34.43
CA ASP A 573 -7.66 3.43 -34.74
C ASP A 573 -8.46 4.62 -34.21
N TYR A 574 -7.89 5.33 -33.26
CA TYR A 574 -8.56 6.50 -32.66
C TYR A 574 -8.56 7.73 -33.57
N GLU A 575 -7.68 7.79 -34.60
CA GLU A 575 -7.65 8.85 -35.59
C GLU A 575 -8.88 8.80 -36.53
N ASP A 576 -9.44 7.60 -36.72
CA ASP A 576 -10.68 7.41 -37.50
C ASP A 576 -11.93 7.97 -36.81
N ILE A 577 -11.85 8.29 -35.52
CA ILE A 577 -13.00 8.79 -34.75
C ILE A 577 -13.06 10.31 -34.78
N LYS A 578 -13.68 10.84 -35.86
CA LYS A 578 -13.69 12.26 -36.24
C LYS A 578 -14.10 13.27 -35.16
N SER A 579 -14.81 12.86 -34.12
CA SER A 579 -15.32 13.77 -33.08
C SER A 579 -14.53 13.69 -31.78
N LEU A 580 -13.45 12.93 -31.72
CA LEU A 580 -12.53 12.94 -30.58
C LEU A 580 -11.59 14.16 -30.63
N ARG A 581 -11.29 14.72 -29.47
CA ARG A 581 -10.29 15.79 -29.37
C ARG A 581 -8.87 15.21 -29.57
N LEU A 582 -7.98 16.02 -30.17
CA LEU A 582 -6.58 15.61 -30.43
C LEU A 582 -5.86 15.07 -29.18
N GLU A 583 -6.05 15.71 -28.02
CA GLU A 583 -5.49 15.25 -26.76
C GLU A 583 -6.03 13.85 -26.38
N ALA A 584 -7.34 13.61 -26.57
CA ALA A 584 -7.94 12.32 -26.29
C ALA A 584 -7.42 11.24 -27.25
N ILE A 585 -7.30 11.54 -28.55
CA ILE A 585 -6.72 10.64 -29.56
C ILE A 585 -5.31 10.22 -29.14
N GLN A 586 -4.44 11.19 -28.83
CA GLN A 586 -3.07 10.90 -28.40
C GLN A 586 -3.04 10.02 -27.16
N LYS A 587 -3.79 10.39 -26.12
CA LYS A 587 -3.81 9.64 -24.84
C LYS A 587 -4.36 8.22 -25.00
N LEU A 588 -5.43 8.06 -25.76
CA LEU A 588 -6.01 6.74 -26.04
C LEU A 588 -5.08 5.86 -26.87
N SER A 589 -4.37 6.45 -27.84
CA SER A 589 -3.39 5.76 -28.68
C SER A 589 -2.16 5.32 -27.89
N ASP A 590 -1.67 6.16 -26.97
CA ASP A 590 -0.50 5.86 -26.12
C ASP A 590 -0.81 4.76 -25.09
N ILE A 591 -1.96 4.86 -24.42
CA ILE A 591 -2.32 3.99 -23.28
C ILE A 591 -2.97 2.69 -23.76
N ARG A 592 -3.74 2.74 -24.87
CA ARG A 592 -4.46 1.57 -25.41
C ARG A 592 -5.37 0.90 -24.36
N PRO A 593 -6.38 1.63 -23.82
CA PRO A 593 -7.28 1.08 -22.81
C PRO A 593 -8.08 -0.11 -23.38
N LYS A 594 -8.37 -1.10 -22.53
CA LYS A 594 -9.09 -2.32 -22.91
C LYS A 594 -10.61 -2.20 -22.76
N SER A 595 -11.09 -1.15 -22.07
CA SER A 595 -12.51 -0.91 -21.83
C SER A 595 -12.83 0.59 -21.90
N VAL A 596 -14.12 0.90 -22.14
CA VAL A 596 -14.62 2.28 -22.05
C VAL A 596 -14.46 2.83 -20.63
N GLY A 597 -14.66 2.00 -19.62
CA GLY A 597 -14.41 2.38 -18.21
C GLY A 597 -12.96 2.78 -17.97
N GLN A 598 -12.00 2.01 -18.47
CA GLN A 598 -10.59 2.36 -18.40
C GLN A 598 -10.26 3.65 -19.15
N ALA A 599 -10.81 3.81 -20.36
CA ALA A 599 -10.65 5.04 -21.14
C ALA A 599 -11.15 6.28 -20.41
N ALA A 600 -12.27 6.17 -19.68
CA ALA A 600 -12.86 7.28 -18.92
C ALA A 600 -11.99 7.78 -17.75
N ARG A 601 -11.02 6.98 -17.29
CA ARG A 601 -10.11 7.34 -16.19
C ARG A 601 -8.78 7.94 -16.65
N ILE A 602 -8.53 7.94 -17.96
CA ILE A 602 -7.30 8.51 -18.52
C ILE A 602 -7.35 10.04 -18.40
N SER A 603 -6.31 10.61 -17.81
CA SER A 603 -6.17 12.07 -17.73
C SER A 603 -6.09 12.71 -19.13
N GLY A 604 -6.94 13.69 -19.41
CA GLY A 604 -7.06 14.33 -20.72
C GLY A 604 -8.22 13.79 -21.58
N VAL A 605 -8.84 12.68 -21.20
CA VAL A 605 -10.06 12.16 -21.83
C VAL A 605 -11.28 12.66 -21.05
N SER A 606 -12.16 13.39 -21.73
CA SER A 606 -13.36 14.01 -21.13
C SER A 606 -14.59 13.10 -21.22
N PRO A 607 -15.65 13.35 -20.44
CA PRO A 607 -16.91 12.64 -20.59
C PRO A 607 -17.52 12.72 -21.99
N SER A 608 -17.30 13.84 -22.72
CA SER A 608 -17.74 13.96 -24.12
C SER A 608 -16.98 13.04 -25.05
N ASP A 609 -15.64 12.89 -24.87
CA ASP A 609 -14.84 11.94 -25.65
C ASP A 609 -15.31 10.49 -25.40
N ILE A 610 -15.65 10.16 -24.15
CA ILE A 610 -16.19 8.84 -23.79
C ILE A 610 -17.55 8.57 -24.46
N SER A 611 -18.41 9.58 -24.53
CA SER A 611 -19.69 9.46 -25.25
C SER A 611 -19.48 9.19 -26.72
N VAL A 612 -18.57 9.93 -27.37
CA VAL A 612 -18.20 9.75 -28.79
C VAL A 612 -17.62 8.35 -29.01
N LEU A 613 -16.67 7.92 -28.19
CA LEU A 613 -16.07 6.59 -28.27
C LEU A 613 -17.12 5.48 -28.10
N THR A 614 -18.06 5.64 -27.17
CA THR A 614 -19.12 4.65 -26.93
C THR A 614 -20.03 4.51 -28.18
N VAL A 615 -20.46 5.61 -28.77
CA VAL A 615 -21.29 5.60 -30.00
C VAL A 615 -20.53 4.96 -31.16
N TYR A 616 -19.24 5.30 -31.31
CA TYR A 616 -18.41 4.71 -32.37
C TYR A 616 -18.29 3.20 -32.20
N LEU A 617 -18.03 2.71 -30.98
CA LEU A 617 -17.94 1.27 -30.68
C LEU A 617 -19.26 0.53 -30.96
N GLU A 618 -20.41 1.12 -30.64
CA GLU A 618 -21.71 0.54 -30.96
C GLU A 618 -21.93 0.39 -32.47
N GLN A 619 -21.50 1.37 -33.25
CA GLN A 619 -21.55 1.31 -34.73
C GLN A 619 -20.55 0.30 -35.29
N TYR A 620 -19.34 0.23 -34.70
CA TYR A 620 -18.28 -0.71 -35.09
C TYR A 620 -18.71 -2.16 -34.90
N TYR A 621 -19.34 -2.48 -33.74
CA TYR A 621 -19.82 -3.83 -33.47
C TYR A 621 -21.01 -4.22 -34.35
N ARG A 622 -21.92 -3.29 -34.65
CA ARG A 622 -23.04 -3.53 -35.60
C ARG A 622 -22.55 -3.91 -37.00
N LYS A 623 -21.52 -3.22 -37.49
CA LYS A 623 -20.93 -3.49 -38.84
C LYS A 623 -20.17 -4.83 -38.92
N ARG A 624 -19.84 -5.48 -37.82
CA ARG A 624 -19.18 -6.81 -37.80
C ARG A 624 -20.16 -7.96 -37.58
N VAL A 625 -21.40 -7.68 -37.26
CA VAL A 625 -22.48 -8.67 -37.10
C VAL A 625 -23.32 -8.79 -38.38
N ASP A 626 -23.35 -7.76 -39.20
CA ASP A 626 -23.87 -7.77 -40.58
C ASP A 626 -22.77 -8.22 -41.57
#